data_5d5d9ea1f22f7f74bd4c5228674ddd65
#
_entry.id   5d5d9ea1f22f7f74bd4c5228674ddd65
#
_cell.length_a   1.000
_cell.length_b   1.000
_cell.length_c   1.000
_cell.angle_alpha   90.00
_cell.angle_beta   90.00
_cell.angle_gamma   90.00
#
_symmetry.space_group_name_H-M   'P 1'
#
loop_
_entity.id
_entity.type
_entity.pdbx_description
1 polymer ?
#
loop_
_entity_poly.entity_id
_entity_poly.type
_entity_poly.pdbx_seq_one_letter_code
_entity_poly.pdbx_strand_id
1 'polypeptide(L)'
;DYKKNKVRILDKSNIVDSTFVTTHPSAIDFKIKKTYYLPNPCDESFETLKNYNHNCEKDVFFGMSHGVHRGKLKPGKSDNREMFINSLIKNCKNVKFDIYGMNAIQPIWGSEFIKTISNAKMGVNLSRGDPTKYYSSDRITQFVGNGLLTFIHDKTHYNNFFSDWCDSKQHSCLQTY
;
A
#
# COMPACT_ATOMS: atom_id res chain seq x y z
N ASP A 1 11.97 5.30 -5.70
CA ASP A 1 12.34 6.69 -5.37
C ASP A 1 12.73 7.43 -6.65
N TYR A 2 11.79 8.22 -7.19
CA TYR A 2 11.96 8.94 -8.46
C TYR A 2 13.08 9.99 -8.39
N LYS A 3 13.32 10.59 -7.22
CA LYS A 3 14.39 11.57 -7.05
C LYS A 3 15.78 10.96 -7.29
N LYS A 4 16.02 9.77 -6.74
CA LYS A 4 17.28 9.04 -6.96
C LYS A 4 17.48 8.59 -8.40
N ASN A 5 16.38 8.33 -9.10
CA ASN A 5 16.40 7.84 -10.47
C ASN A 5 16.14 8.93 -11.51
N LYS A 6 16.17 10.22 -11.15
CA LYS A 6 15.82 11.35 -12.02
C LYS A 6 16.53 11.30 -13.37
N VAL A 7 17.85 11.19 -13.38
CA VAL A 7 18.64 11.15 -14.63
C VAL A 7 18.20 9.99 -15.51
N ARG A 8 18.13 8.78 -14.94
CA ARG A 8 17.70 7.58 -15.67
C ARG A 8 16.28 7.69 -16.22
N ILE A 9 15.37 8.34 -15.49
CA ILE A 9 13.99 8.55 -15.93
C ILE A 9 13.96 9.53 -17.11
N LEU A 10 14.69 10.63 -17.02
CA LEU A 10 14.77 11.64 -18.08
C LEU A 10 15.38 11.06 -19.35
N ASP A 11 16.49 10.35 -19.25
CA ASP A 11 17.14 9.70 -20.39
C ASP A 11 16.17 8.75 -21.11
N LYS A 12 15.48 7.90 -20.36
CA LYS A 12 14.51 6.97 -20.93
C LYS A 12 13.28 7.69 -21.52
N SER A 13 12.80 8.75 -20.89
CA SER A 13 11.64 9.50 -21.37
C SER A 13 11.87 10.21 -22.71
N ASN A 14 13.13 10.39 -23.12
CA ASN A 14 13.47 10.98 -24.40
C ASN A 14 13.36 10.01 -25.59
N ILE A 15 13.37 8.71 -25.32
CA ILE A 15 13.37 7.66 -26.35
C ILE A 15 12.04 6.87 -26.40
N VAL A 16 11.05 7.21 -25.57
CA VAL A 16 9.73 6.58 -25.54
C VAL A 16 8.65 7.59 -25.94
N ASP A 17 7.53 7.09 -26.49
CA ASP A 17 6.41 7.94 -26.89
C ASP A 17 5.63 8.48 -25.70
N SER A 18 5.53 7.71 -24.63
CA SER A 18 4.78 8.08 -23.42
C SER A 18 5.39 7.44 -22.17
N THR A 19 5.23 8.11 -21.03
CA THR A 19 5.68 7.62 -19.72
C THR A 19 4.48 7.50 -18.79
N PHE A 20 4.28 6.33 -18.21
CA PHE A 20 3.25 6.10 -17.20
C PHE A 20 3.86 6.06 -15.82
N VAL A 21 3.24 6.71 -14.86
CA VAL A 21 3.72 6.83 -13.48
C VAL A 21 2.61 6.52 -12.48
N THR A 22 2.95 5.86 -11.39
CA THR A 22 2.03 5.50 -10.29
C THR A 22 1.88 6.60 -9.24
N THR A 23 2.33 7.81 -9.57
CA THR A 23 2.21 9.01 -8.74
C THR A 23 1.65 10.12 -9.61
N HIS A 24 0.79 10.99 -9.08
CA HIS A 24 0.28 12.10 -9.90
C HIS A 24 1.44 12.93 -10.48
N PRO A 25 1.46 13.23 -11.79
CA PRO A 25 2.58 13.94 -12.43
C PRO A 25 2.95 15.26 -11.76
N SER A 26 1.97 16.01 -11.21
CA SER A 26 2.23 17.26 -10.48
C SER A 26 3.02 17.09 -9.18
N ALA A 27 3.10 15.87 -8.65
CA ALA A 27 3.87 15.58 -7.44
C ALA A 27 5.34 15.22 -7.74
N ILE A 28 5.70 15.14 -9.02
CA ILE A 28 7.08 14.89 -9.47
C ILE A 28 7.76 16.24 -9.68
N ASP A 29 8.90 16.47 -9.01
CA ASP A 29 9.61 17.75 -8.97
C ASP A 29 10.44 18.07 -10.23
N PHE A 30 10.27 17.28 -11.29
CA PHE A 30 10.90 17.53 -12.60
C PHE A 30 9.96 17.14 -13.74
N LYS A 31 10.09 17.83 -14.86
CA LYS A 31 9.22 17.60 -16.02
C LYS A 31 9.66 16.36 -16.77
N ILE A 32 8.73 15.43 -16.95
CA ILE A 32 8.86 14.25 -17.81
C ILE A 32 7.96 14.46 -19.02
N LYS A 33 8.49 14.19 -20.22
CA LYS A 33 7.75 14.39 -21.47
C LYS A 33 6.60 13.38 -21.57
N LYS A 34 5.41 13.84 -21.99
CA LYS A 34 4.22 13.00 -22.21
C LYS A 34 3.96 12.01 -21.05
N THR A 35 3.76 12.54 -19.86
CA THR A 35 3.57 11.74 -18.64
C THR A 35 2.09 11.63 -18.30
N TYR A 36 1.67 10.41 -18.03
CA TYR A 36 0.31 10.06 -17.65
C TYR A 36 0.32 9.32 -16.31
N TYR A 37 -0.68 9.59 -15.49
CA TYR A 37 -0.91 8.81 -14.29
C TYR A 37 -1.57 7.47 -14.67
N LEU A 38 -1.04 6.38 -14.11
CA LEU A 38 -1.62 5.06 -14.18
C LEU A 38 -1.55 4.43 -12.77
N PRO A 39 -2.70 4.16 -12.13
CA PRO A 39 -2.69 3.46 -10.83
C PRO A 39 -2.16 2.04 -10.99
N ASN A 40 -1.75 1.43 -9.88
CA ASN A 40 -1.47 0.00 -9.87
C ASN A 40 -2.74 -0.76 -10.28
N PRO A 41 -2.65 -1.69 -11.23
CA PRO A 41 -3.82 -2.43 -11.69
C PRO A 41 -4.30 -3.43 -10.63
N CYS A 42 -5.58 -3.71 -10.64
CA CYS A 42 -6.23 -4.80 -9.93
C CYS A 42 -6.86 -5.73 -10.96
N ASP A 43 -6.74 -7.03 -10.77
CA ASP A 43 -7.25 -8.02 -11.70
C ASP A 43 -7.96 -9.14 -10.92
N GLU A 44 -9.23 -9.36 -11.20
CA GLU A 44 -10.06 -10.36 -10.51
C GLU A 44 -9.58 -11.81 -10.69
N SER A 45 -8.69 -12.07 -11.66
CA SER A 45 -8.09 -13.39 -11.81
C SER A 45 -6.96 -13.65 -10.82
N PHE A 46 -6.39 -12.60 -10.22
CA PHE A 46 -5.35 -12.67 -9.20
C PHE A 46 -5.88 -12.35 -7.80
N GLU A 47 -6.71 -11.33 -7.67
CA GLU A 47 -7.30 -10.88 -6.41
C GLU A 47 -8.61 -11.63 -6.16
N THR A 48 -8.51 -12.87 -5.69
CA THR A 48 -9.66 -13.81 -5.62
C THR A 48 -10.20 -14.09 -4.23
N LEU A 49 -9.59 -13.52 -3.16
CA LEU A 49 -9.87 -13.96 -1.78
C LEU A 49 -11.26 -13.58 -1.26
N LYS A 50 -11.80 -12.41 -1.66
CA LYS A 50 -13.13 -11.92 -1.23
C LYS A 50 -13.31 -11.95 0.29
N ASN A 51 -12.36 -11.40 1.05
CA ASN A 51 -12.30 -11.46 2.52
C ASN A 51 -13.56 -10.99 3.22
N TYR A 52 -14.34 -10.11 2.60
CA TYR A 52 -15.63 -9.66 3.11
C TYR A 52 -16.67 -10.81 3.25
N ASN A 53 -16.46 -11.94 2.58
CA ASN A 53 -17.32 -13.13 2.65
C ASN A 53 -16.85 -14.15 3.70
N HIS A 54 -15.72 -13.91 4.38
CA HIS A 54 -15.10 -14.87 5.26
C HIS A 54 -15.02 -14.38 6.69
N ASN A 55 -15.04 -15.30 7.63
CA ASN A 55 -14.78 -15.00 9.03
C ASN A 55 -13.26 -15.00 9.27
N CYS A 56 -12.63 -13.84 9.06
CA CYS A 56 -11.20 -13.67 9.27
C CYS A 56 -10.86 -13.63 10.77
N GLU A 57 -9.81 -14.32 11.18
CA GLU A 57 -9.36 -14.39 12.58
C GLU A 57 -8.61 -13.11 13.02
N LYS A 58 -8.01 -12.39 12.08
CA LYS A 58 -7.27 -11.15 12.29
C LYS A 58 -8.12 -9.95 11.88
N ASP A 59 -8.02 -8.90 12.66
CA ASP A 59 -8.74 -7.68 12.33
C ASP A 59 -7.93 -6.80 11.39
N VAL A 60 -6.64 -6.58 11.67
CA VAL A 60 -5.79 -5.66 10.91
C VAL A 60 -4.49 -6.32 10.49
N PHE A 61 -4.23 -6.29 9.18
CA PHE A 61 -2.93 -6.66 8.61
C PHE A 61 -2.08 -5.41 8.33
N PHE A 62 -0.80 -5.48 8.67
CA PHE A 62 0.21 -4.54 8.23
C PHE A 62 1.51 -5.25 7.88
N GLY A 63 2.03 -4.98 6.68
CA GLY A 63 3.31 -5.52 6.23
C GLY A 63 4.20 -4.44 5.63
N MET A 64 5.48 -4.44 5.98
CA MET A 64 6.48 -3.57 5.37
C MET A 64 7.81 -4.31 5.17
N SER A 65 8.65 -3.80 4.27
CA SER A 65 9.98 -4.35 3.98
C SER A 65 11.11 -3.47 4.52
N HIS A 66 10.85 -2.69 5.58
CA HIS A 66 11.81 -1.76 6.14
C HIS A 66 13.08 -2.48 6.64
N GLY A 67 14.23 -1.95 6.26
CA GLY A 67 15.52 -2.46 6.73
C GLY A 67 15.92 -3.84 6.19
N VAL A 68 15.13 -4.46 5.33
CA VAL A 68 15.47 -5.77 4.75
C VAL A 68 16.57 -5.62 3.71
N HIS A 69 17.60 -6.45 3.85
CA HIS A 69 18.64 -6.62 2.86
C HIS A 69 18.90 -8.11 2.62
N ARG A 70 18.79 -8.55 1.37
CA ARG A 70 18.93 -9.97 1.00
C ARG A 70 18.03 -10.90 1.81
N GLY A 71 16.77 -10.49 1.99
CA GLY A 71 15.76 -11.27 2.72
C GLY A 71 15.92 -11.31 4.25
N LYS A 72 16.88 -10.59 4.82
CA LYS A 72 17.06 -10.52 6.29
C LYS A 72 16.72 -9.14 6.82
N LEU A 73 15.99 -9.10 7.93
CA LEU A 73 15.71 -7.87 8.67
C LEU A 73 17.03 -7.32 9.22
N LYS A 74 17.32 -6.06 8.92
CA LYS A 74 18.45 -5.33 9.52
C LYS A 74 17.95 -4.49 10.70
N PRO A 75 18.75 -4.33 11.76
CA PRO A 75 18.52 -3.26 12.73
C PRO A 75 18.53 -1.94 11.95
N GLY A 76 17.39 -1.32 11.83
CA GLY A 76 17.20 -0.17 10.97
C GLY A 76 17.06 1.12 11.74
N LYS A 77 17.06 2.24 11.00
CA LYS A 77 16.60 3.52 11.52
C LYS A 77 15.10 3.41 11.80
N SER A 78 14.62 4.12 12.82
CA SER A 78 13.20 4.22 13.11
C SER A 78 12.44 4.71 11.87
N ASP A 79 11.29 4.12 11.62
CA ASP A 79 10.41 4.45 10.51
C ASP A 79 9.09 4.96 11.09
N ASN A 80 8.58 6.08 10.58
CA ASN A 80 7.34 6.68 11.08
C ASN A 80 6.15 5.71 11.02
N ARG A 81 6.16 4.79 10.04
CA ARG A 81 5.13 3.73 9.92
C ARG A 81 5.16 2.80 11.13
N GLU A 82 6.36 2.43 11.59
CA GLU A 82 6.54 1.56 12.77
C GLU A 82 6.01 2.24 14.03
N MET A 83 6.34 3.52 14.23
CA MET A 83 5.82 4.30 15.35
C MET A 83 4.30 4.41 15.31
N PHE A 84 3.71 4.66 14.13
CA PHE A 84 2.27 4.75 13.95
C PHE A 84 1.56 3.42 14.27
N ILE A 85 2.04 2.31 13.71
CA ILE A 85 1.45 0.99 13.95
C ILE A 85 1.59 0.57 15.42
N ASN A 86 2.73 0.83 16.06
CA ASN A 86 2.91 0.55 17.48
C ASN A 86 1.96 1.39 18.36
N SER A 87 1.68 2.64 17.97
CA SER A 87 0.67 3.46 18.62
C SER A 87 -0.73 2.88 18.47
N LEU A 88 -1.10 2.40 17.27
CA LEU A 88 -2.39 1.72 17.06
C LEU A 88 -2.53 0.47 17.94
N ILE A 89 -1.52 -0.39 17.95
CA ILE A 89 -1.52 -1.61 18.77
C ILE A 89 -1.71 -1.27 20.26
N LYS A 90 -1.02 -0.24 20.74
CA LYS A 90 -1.12 0.21 22.14
C LYS A 90 -2.52 0.71 22.49
N ASN A 91 -3.18 1.43 21.58
CA ASN A 91 -4.46 2.09 21.84
C ASN A 91 -5.68 1.19 21.52
N CYS A 92 -5.53 0.22 20.63
CA CYS A 92 -6.61 -0.66 20.17
C CYS A 92 -6.45 -2.08 20.75
N LYS A 93 -6.58 -2.22 22.08
CA LYS A 93 -6.29 -3.48 22.79
C LYS A 93 -7.17 -4.68 22.40
N ASN A 94 -8.37 -4.42 21.89
CA ASN A 94 -9.32 -5.47 21.48
C ASN A 94 -9.21 -5.84 19.99
N VAL A 95 -8.24 -5.25 19.27
CA VAL A 95 -8.01 -5.49 17.85
C VAL A 95 -6.87 -6.49 17.67
N LYS A 96 -7.09 -7.50 16.88
CA LYS A 96 -6.11 -8.55 16.58
C LYS A 96 -5.26 -8.10 15.38
N PHE A 97 -4.06 -7.65 15.64
CA PHE A 97 -3.10 -7.26 14.61
C PHE A 97 -2.29 -8.44 14.11
N ASP A 98 -2.00 -8.43 12.81
CA ASP A 98 -1.05 -9.32 12.15
C ASP A 98 -0.01 -8.45 11.43
N ILE A 99 1.22 -8.39 11.94
CA ILE A 99 2.24 -7.42 11.52
C ILE A 99 3.53 -8.10 11.08
N TYR A 100 4.11 -7.58 9.99
CA TYR A 100 5.35 -8.11 9.39
C TYR A 100 6.30 -7.00 8.97
N GLY A 101 7.60 -7.29 9.07
CA GLY A 101 8.66 -6.38 8.66
C GLY A 101 9.00 -5.28 9.67
N MET A 102 8.50 -5.40 10.90
CA MET A 102 8.81 -4.51 12.03
C MET A 102 8.81 -5.30 13.34
N ASN A 103 9.22 -4.68 14.45
CA ASN A 103 9.25 -5.32 15.78
C ASN A 103 10.01 -6.66 15.79
N ALA A 104 11.11 -6.76 15.06
CA ALA A 104 11.91 -7.99 14.85
C ALA A 104 11.16 -9.14 14.14
N ILE A 105 9.95 -8.90 13.63
CA ILE A 105 9.20 -9.88 12.83
C ILE A 105 9.64 -9.76 11.38
N GLN A 106 9.97 -10.88 10.74
CA GLN A 106 10.40 -10.90 9.35
C GLN A 106 9.27 -10.45 8.41
N PRO A 107 9.59 -9.74 7.32
CA PRO A 107 8.61 -9.45 6.28
C PRO A 107 8.25 -10.73 5.51
N ILE A 108 7.08 -10.74 4.92
CA ILE A 108 6.55 -11.84 4.10
C ILE A 108 6.31 -11.39 2.66
N TRP A 109 6.36 -12.32 1.72
CA TRP A 109 6.17 -12.08 0.29
C TRP A 109 5.51 -13.27 -0.41
N GLY A 110 5.07 -13.04 -1.64
CA GLY A 110 4.53 -14.09 -2.51
C GLY A 110 3.34 -14.83 -1.91
N SER A 111 3.37 -16.14 -1.98
CA SER A 111 2.27 -16.99 -1.50
C SER A 111 2.00 -16.87 0.01
N GLU A 112 3.05 -16.64 0.80
CA GLU A 112 2.90 -16.43 2.23
C GLU A 112 2.16 -15.13 2.54
N PHE A 113 2.45 -14.06 1.78
CA PHE A 113 1.72 -12.80 1.89
C PHE A 113 0.22 -12.99 1.56
N ILE A 114 -0.10 -13.66 0.45
CA ILE A 114 -1.48 -13.93 0.05
C ILE A 114 -2.21 -14.78 1.10
N LYS A 115 -1.56 -15.85 1.58
CA LYS A 115 -2.09 -16.68 2.66
C LYS A 115 -2.37 -15.90 3.95
N THR A 116 -1.51 -14.96 4.28
CA THR A 116 -1.67 -14.14 5.49
C THR A 116 -2.79 -13.14 5.34
N ILE A 117 -2.85 -12.40 4.24
CA ILE A 117 -3.92 -11.42 4.02
C ILE A 117 -5.30 -12.07 3.88
N SER A 118 -5.37 -13.35 3.45
CA SER A 118 -6.66 -14.06 3.37
C SER A 118 -7.36 -14.22 4.72
N ASN A 119 -6.64 -14.01 5.81
CA ASN A 119 -7.17 -14.13 7.17
C ASN A 119 -7.31 -12.80 7.91
N ALA A 120 -7.29 -11.67 7.18
CA ALA A 120 -7.40 -10.33 7.73
C ALA A 120 -8.62 -9.58 7.17
N LYS A 121 -9.34 -8.87 8.04
CA LYS A 121 -10.51 -8.04 7.64
C LYS A 121 -10.07 -6.72 7.01
N MET A 122 -8.99 -6.14 7.52
CA MET A 122 -8.54 -4.79 7.19
C MET A 122 -7.05 -4.80 6.86
N GLY A 123 -6.64 -3.88 5.97
CA GLY A 123 -5.26 -3.66 5.60
C GLY A 123 -4.84 -2.19 5.79
N VAL A 124 -3.68 -1.95 6.39
CA VAL A 124 -3.12 -0.61 6.51
C VAL A 124 -2.05 -0.42 5.45
N ASN A 125 -2.30 0.51 4.51
CA ASN A 125 -1.39 0.81 3.42
C ASN A 125 -0.66 2.13 3.65
N LEU A 126 0.50 2.06 4.27
CA LEU A 126 1.39 3.19 4.51
C LEU A 126 2.57 3.18 3.54
N SER A 127 2.78 4.29 2.86
CA SER A 127 3.95 4.52 2.01
C SER A 127 5.17 4.88 2.84
N ARG A 128 6.36 4.56 2.33
CA ARG A 128 7.62 5.00 2.93
C ARG A 128 7.82 6.49 2.67
N GLY A 129 8.16 7.24 3.71
CA GLY A 129 8.33 8.70 3.65
C GLY A 129 7.01 9.44 3.62
N ASP A 130 7.04 10.70 3.18
CA ASP A 130 5.85 11.54 3.13
C ASP A 130 4.83 11.04 2.09
N PRO A 131 3.54 11.10 2.42
CA PRO A 131 2.49 10.72 1.50
C PRO A 131 2.52 11.65 0.27
N THR A 132 2.41 11.05 -0.90
CA THR A 132 2.47 11.75 -2.19
C THR A 132 1.16 11.56 -2.93
N LYS A 133 0.66 12.61 -3.59
CA LYS A 133 -0.61 12.59 -4.31
C LYS A 133 -0.67 11.41 -5.29
N TYR A 134 -1.71 10.60 -5.15
CA TYR A 134 -2.04 9.40 -5.94
C TYR A 134 -0.99 8.29 -5.90
N TYR A 135 0.04 8.42 -5.04
CA TYR A 135 1.00 7.34 -4.87
C TYR A 135 0.51 6.32 -3.84
N SER A 136 0.61 5.07 -4.21
CA SER A 136 0.51 3.94 -3.31
C SER A 136 1.50 2.85 -3.73
N SER A 137 1.77 1.92 -2.82
CA SER A 137 2.40 0.66 -3.20
C SER A 137 1.36 -0.27 -3.83
N ASP A 138 1.83 -1.27 -4.56
CA ASP A 138 1.03 -2.37 -5.12
C ASP A 138 0.12 -3.09 -4.12
N ARG A 139 0.43 -3.01 -2.83
CA ARG A 139 -0.42 -3.52 -1.75
C ARG A 139 -1.84 -2.95 -1.74
N ILE A 140 -2.06 -1.74 -2.26
CA ILE A 140 -3.42 -1.19 -2.29
C ILE A 140 -4.33 -2.05 -3.16
N THR A 141 -3.82 -2.49 -4.32
CA THR A 141 -4.60 -3.34 -5.22
C THR A 141 -4.82 -4.71 -4.62
N GLN A 142 -3.78 -5.26 -3.97
CA GLN A 142 -3.88 -6.54 -3.27
C GLN A 142 -4.89 -6.49 -2.12
N PHE A 143 -4.98 -5.39 -1.37
CA PHE A 143 -5.96 -5.27 -0.30
C PHE A 143 -7.37 -5.04 -0.84
N VAL A 144 -7.55 -4.01 -1.66
CA VAL A 144 -8.87 -3.65 -2.21
C VAL A 144 -9.42 -4.78 -3.09
N GLY A 145 -8.61 -5.32 -3.99
CA GLY A 145 -9.02 -6.38 -4.90
C GLY A 145 -9.39 -7.68 -4.18
N ASN A 146 -8.72 -7.99 -3.08
CA ASN A 146 -9.03 -9.15 -2.25
C ASN A 146 -10.13 -8.89 -1.19
N GLY A 147 -10.72 -7.68 -1.19
CA GLY A 147 -11.87 -7.36 -0.35
C GLY A 147 -11.55 -7.05 1.09
N LEU A 148 -10.35 -6.55 1.39
CA LEU A 148 -10.00 -6.00 2.69
C LEU A 148 -10.45 -4.54 2.78
N LEU A 149 -11.01 -4.14 3.92
CA LEU A 149 -11.18 -2.72 4.23
C LEU A 149 -9.79 -2.06 4.32
N THR A 150 -9.51 -1.11 3.43
CA THR A 150 -8.15 -0.58 3.26
C THR A 150 -8.03 0.83 3.80
N PHE A 151 -7.13 1.02 4.77
CA PHE A 151 -6.76 2.33 5.30
C PHE A 151 -5.55 2.88 4.55
N ILE A 152 -5.65 4.12 4.10
CA ILE A 152 -4.60 4.84 3.40
C ILE A 152 -4.54 6.29 3.89
N HIS A 153 -3.37 6.91 3.83
CA HIS A 153 -3.18 8.28 4.26
C HIS A 153 -3.98 9.27 3.38
N ASP A 154 -4.75 10.17 3.99
CA ASP A 154 -5.61 11.17 3.34
C ASP A 154 -4.87 12.05 2.31
N LYS A 155 -3.65 12.49 2.61
CA LYS A 155 -2.79 13.28 1.69
C LYS A 155 -2.43 12.57 0.39
N THR A 156 -2.74 11.28 0.25
CA THR A 156 -2.64 10.60 -1.04
C THR A 156 -3.78 10.94 -1.97
N HIS A 157 -4.87 11.50 -1.48
CA HIS A 157 -6.08 11.84 -2.24
C HIS A 157 -6.68 10.66 -3.02
N TYR A 158 -6.51 9.44 -2.53
CA TYR A 158 -7.08 8.25 -3.16
C TYR A 158 -8.63 8.24 -3.11
N ASN A 159 -9.23 8.95 -2.17
CA ASN A 159 -10.67 9.18 -2.11
C ASN A 159 -11.24 9.80 -3.40
N ASN A 160 -10.41 10.46 -4.22
CA ASN A 160 -10.84 10.97 -5.52
C ASN A 160 -11.20 9.87 -6.55
N PHE A 161 -10.79 8.64 -6.30
CA PHE A 161 -11.08 7.48 -7.17
C PHE A 161 -12.26 6.65 -6.67
N PHE A 162 -12.70 6.89 -5.45
CA PHE A 162 -13.79 6.15 -4.81
C PHE A 162 -14.84 7.18 -4.38
N SER A 163 -16.07 7.01 -4.85
CA SER A 163 -17.19 7.81 -4.33
C SER A 163 -17.37 7.52 -2.84
N ASP A 164 -17.88 8.48 -2.07
CA ASP A 164 -18.15 8.34 -0.62
C ASP A 164 -19.21 7.26 -0.28
N TRP A 165 -19.52 6.43 -1.25
CA TRP A 165 -20.46 5.34 -1.16
C TRP A 165 -19.81 4.12 -0.52
N CYS A 166 -19.81 4.12 0.79
CA CYS A 166 -19.88 2.87 1.52
C CYS A 166 -21.33 2.38 1.49
N ASP A 167 -21.83 2.00 0.33
CA ASP A 167 -23.11 1.28 0.27
C ASP A 167 -22.86 -0.08 0.92
N SER A 168 -23.71 -0.45 1.86
CA SER A 168 -23.69 -1.72 2.59
C SER A 168 -23.75 -2.97 1.68
N LYS A 169 -23.84 -2.77 0.37
CA LYS A 169 -23.85 -3.80 -0.68
C LYS A 169 -22.56 -3.89 -1.49
N GLN A 170 -21.61 -2.94 -1.36
CA GLN A 170 -20.30 -3.05 -2.02
C GLN A 170 -19.22 -3.28 -0.97
N HIS A 171 -18.58 -4.41 -1.07
CA HIS A 171 -17.78 -5.07 -0.05
C HIS A 171 -16.31 -4.64 0.03
N SER A 172 -15.91 -3.56 -0.61
CA SER A 172 -14.58 -2.98 -0.44
C SER A 172 -14.71 -1.48 -0.16
N CYS A 173 -14.30 -1.05 1.00
CA CYS A 173 -14.33 0.34 1.40
C CYS A 173 -12.90 0.84 1.58
N LEU A 174 -12.55 1.92 0.89
CA LEU A 174 -11.32 2.64 1.13
C LEU A 174 -11.60 3.71 2.17
N GLN A 175 -10.93 3.64 3.33
CA GLN A 175 -11.00 4.69 4.34
C GLN A 175 -9.69 5.47 4.40
N THR A 176 -9.81 6.79 4.46
CA THR A 176 -8.70 7.72 4.67
C THR A 176 -8.64 8.15 6.14
N TYR A 177 -7.44 8.44 6.64
CA TYR A 177 -7.20 8.95 8.00
C TYR A 177 -6.24 10.13 7.95
#